data_d63663bce6eec0c49eb0dd6feada10bb
#
_entry.id   d63663bce6eec0c49eb0dd6feada10bb
#
_cell.length_a   1.000
_cell.length_b   1.000
_cell.length_c   1.000
_cell.angle_alpha   90.00
_cell.angle_beta   90.00
_cell.angle_gamma   90.00
#
_symmetry.space_group_name_H-M   'P 1'
#
loop_
_entity.id
_entity.type
_entity.pdbx_description
1 polymer ?
#
loop_
_entity_poly.entity_id
_entity_poly.type
_entity_poly.pdbx_seq_one_letter_code
_entity_poly.pdbx_strand_id
1 'polypeptide(L)'
;MKNIKNLILLSILMFSVSCSDDYLDVNGSSANPSSSTPDLVLPAAQKNSADMLYDADKLNASGDSFNRIGSIHAGVLADAGDRVWYQPEQQYLILNSTYSRIWENTYTLTLFTYNFIETFEADGYDNYKAIAKIMKAFHIAMLVDTYGDIPYSEAFGRGSNTQPAYDDDQEVYDAIYNELNTAISMIDNAPPGTLTASTDAMLGGDMDEWKKFANTLKLRMLLRQVNTGASLAAKYSELISNGIGFIDATVSVNPGYANQANQQNPFYTVFGLTPGGNPTNNNQAARGNEFFVEFLKDSDDPRLTQLFVPAASDGEIRGIPQNNYTNAFRSDATSPLGPGLLVDSTQDLQVMLGSESLFLQAEAAFRGLIPGDPASLYKSGIAASFSELGATGATAYEADSFNNKINWALASSSGNELEAIITQKWIAGGFISGFEVWMDRVRTGFPSGIPIPVGAFSPIFPSNLLYPTSEIATNSANVPDQGDNAAFDRHTFWMQ
;
A
#
# COMPACT_ATOMS: atom_id res chain seq x y z
N MET A 1 37.59 -62.20 37.20
CA MET A 1 36.35 -62.19 36.37
C MET A 1 35.10 -61.68 37.07
N LYS A 2 34.90 -61.80 38.39
CA LYS A 2 33.74 -61.31 39.12
C LYS A 2 33.67 -59.77 39.20
N ASN A 3 34.83 -59.08 39.33
CA ASN A 3 34.91 -57.62 39.46
C ASN A 3 34.69 -56.88 38.14
N ILE A 4 34.94 -57.47 36.98
CA ILE A 4 34.72 -56.89 35.67
C ILE A 4 33.22 -56.87 35.32
N LYS A 5 32.49 -57.90 35.72
CA LYS A 5 31.03 -57.96 35.53
C LYS A 5 30.29 -56.93 36.33
N ASN A 6 30.74 -56.61 37.54
CA ASN A 6 30.16 -55.56 38.38
C ASN A 6 30.49 -54.13 37.86
N LEU A 7 31.67 -53.96 37.23
CA LEU A 7 32.05 -52.66 36.62
C LEU A 7 31.22 -52.39 35.35
N ILE A 8 30.97 -53.40 34.53
CA ILE A 8 30.12 -53.31 33.34
C ILE A 8 28.66 -53.06 33.74
N LEU A 9 28.16 -53.70 34.81
CA LEU A 9 26.78 -53.49 35.28
C LEU A 9 26.62 -52.04 35.85
N LEU A 10 27.64 -51.47 36.49
CA LEU A 10 27.64 -50.10 37.03
C LEU A 10 27.71 -49.06 35.91
N SER A 11 28.45 -49.34 34.81
CA SER A 11 28.53 -48.42 33.66
C SER A 11 27.22 -48.45 32.84
N ILE A 12 26.50 -49.53 32.78
CA ILE A 12 25.20 -49.62 32.10
C ILE A 12 24.10 -48.88 32.91
N LEU A 13 24.19 -48.90 34.25
CA LEU A 13 23.25 -48.14 35.10
C LEU A 13 23.50 -46.59 35.05
N MET A 14 24.69 -46.12 34.72
CA MET A 14 24.98 -44.69 34.57
C MET A 14 24.53 -44.09 33.24
N PHE A 15 24.24 -44.91 32.22
CA PHE A 15 23.71 -44.46 30.94
C PHE A 15 22.17 -44.41 30.87
N SER A 16 21.47 -44.93 31.90
CA SER A 16 19.99 -44.92 31.92
C SER A 16 19.35 -43.73 32.64
N VAL A 17 20.12 -42.74 33.13
CA VAL A 17 19.59 -41.57 33.85
C VAL A 17 19.81 -40.25 33.10
N SER A 18 20.19 -40.29 31.82
CA SER A 18 20.59 -39.12 31.03
C SER A 18 19.65 -38.74 29.90
N CYS A 19 18.39 -39.00 30.01
CA CYS A 19 17.40 -38.37 29.14
C CYS A 19 16.21 -37.92 30.01
N SER A 20 16.24 -36.71 30.51
CA SER A 20 15.01 -36.05 30.91
C SER A 20 14.28 -35.69 29.62
N ASP A 21 12.98 -35.87 29.57
CA ASP A 21 12.11 -35.48 28.45
C ASP A 21 12.29 -34.01 28.08
N ASP A 22 12.71 -33.13 29.06
CA ASP A 22 13.01 -31.72 28.87
C ASP A 22 14.20 -31.44 27.94
N TYR A 23 15.17 -32.40 27.79
CA TYR A 23 16.32 -32.20 26.88
C TYR A 23 16.00 -32.48 25.42
N LEU A 24 14.93 -33.20 25.16
CA LEU A 24 14.47 -33.55 23.81
C LEU A 24 13.29 -32.67 23.36
N ASP A 25 12.77 -31.80 24.22
CA ASP A 25 11.76 -30.83 23.85
C ASP A 25 12.41 -29.62 23.15
N VAL A 26 12.87 -29.84 21.92
CA VAL A 26 13.34 -28.79 21.02
C VAL A 26 12.22 -27.80 20.61
N ASN A 27 10.96 -28.09 20.98
CA ASN A 27 9.83 -27.18 20.72
C ASN A 27 9.62 -26.18 21.86
N GLY A 28 10.24 -26.37 23.02
CA GLY A 28 10.19 -25.50 24.18
C GLY A 28 11.35 -24.51 24.31
N SER A 29 11.94 -24.02 23.21
CA SER A 29 13.00 -23.02 23.26
C SER A 29 12.46 -21.69 23.82
N SER A 30 13.04 -21.23 24.94
CA SER A 30 12.75 -19.90 25.49
C SER A 30 13.15 -18.75 24.55
N ALA A 31 13.92 -19.05 23.50
CA ALA A 31 14.29 -18.11 22.44
C ALA A 31 13.23 -18.03 21.32
N ASN A 32 12.35 -19.07 21.21
CA ASN A 32 11.21 -19.08 20.31
C ASN A 32 9.96 -19.44 21.14
N PRO A 33 9.16 -18.46 21.58
CA PRO A 33 7.96 -18.72 22.33
C PRO A 33 7.01 -19.64 21.53
N SER A 34 6.53 -20.68 22.17
CA SER A 34 5.58 -21.66 21.59
C SER A 34 4.16 -21.09 21.44
N SER A 35 3.91 -19.91 21.97
CA SER A 35 2.64 -19.15 21.87
C SER A 35 2.92 -17.66 21.77
N SER A 36 2.10 -16.94 21.02
CA SER A 36 2.14 -15.49 20.90
C SER A 36 0.75 -14.94 21.21
N THR A 37 0.69 -13.66 21.57
CA THR A 37 -0.54 -12.94 21.87
C THR A 37 -0.72 -11.76 20.91
N PRO A 38 -1.95 -11.25 20.68
CA PRO A 38 -2.22 -10.15 19.78
C PRO A 38 -1.37 -8.89 20.02
N ASP A 39 -1.06 -8.55 21.27
CA ASP A 39 -0.23 -7.40 21.63
C ASP A 39 1.22 -7.52 21.17
N LEU A 40 1.76 -8.74 21.12
CA LEU A 40 3.10 -9.01 20.60
C LEU A 40 3.13 -9.10 19.05
N VAL A 41 2.01 -9.47 18.44
CA VAL A 41 1.93 -9.73 17.00
C VAL A 41 1.52 -8.49 16.21
N LEU A 42 0.70 -7.59 16.78
CA LEU A 42 0.15 -6.44 16.05
C LEU A 42 1.24 -5.52 15.45
N PRO A 43 2.32 -5.13 16.15
CA PRO A 43 3.36 -4.30 15.54
C PRO A 43 4.03 -4.98 14.33
N ALA A 44 4.20 -6.30 14.38
CA ALA A 44 4.75 -7.07 13.26
C ALA A 44 3.77 -7.15 12.08
N ALA A 45 2.47 -7.30 12.35
CA ALA A 45 1.43 -7.26 11.32
C ALA A 45 1.37 -5.90 10.62
N GLN A 46 1.47 -4.81 11.39
CA GLN A 46 1.49 -3.45 10.87
C GLN A 46 2.76 -3.18 10.05
N LYS A 47 3.92 -3.70 10.49
CA LYS A 47 5.14 -3.67 9.69
C LYS A 47 5.00 -4.46 8.38
N ASN A 48 4.36 -5.63 8.42
CA ASN A 48 4.08 -6.39 7.18
C ASN A 48 3.20 -5.60 6.21
N SER A 49 2.21 -4.85 6.71
CA SER A 49 1.41 -3.94 5.88
C SER A 49 2.28 -2.89 5.18
N ALA A 50 3.20 -2.27 5.93
CA ALA A 50 4.16 -1.32 5.39
C ALA A 50 5.02 -1.94 4.28
N ASP A 51 5.52 -3.15 4.51
CA ASP A 51 6.33 -3.87 3.52
C ASP A 51 5.55 -4.12 2.21
N MET A 52 4.27 -4.54 2.28
CA MET A 52 3.46 -4.76 1.07
C MET A 52 3.27 -3.49 0.25
N LEU A 53 3.19 -2.35 0.90
CA LEU A 53 3.04 -1.07 0.22
C LEU A 53 4.33 -0.60 -0.49
N TYR A 54 5.53 -0.97 0.03
CA TYR A 54 6.78 -0.35 -0.41
C TYR A 54 7.91 -1.32 -0.76
N ASP A 55 7.95 -2.53 -0.23
CA ASP A 55 8.97 -3.56 -0.51
C ASP A 55 8.43 -4.95 -0.16
N ALA A 56 7.57 -5.48 -0.99
CA ALA A 56 6.98 -6.82 -0.78
C ALA A 56 8.02 -7.94 -0.85
N ASP A 57 9.14 -7.76 -1.56
CA ASP A 57 10.28 -8.69 -1.59
C ASP A 57 11.37 -8.29 -0.60
N LYS A 58 11.11 -8.52 0.67
CA LYS A 58 11.99 -8.20 1.81
C LYS A 58 13.42 -8.76 1.71
N LEU A 59 13.64 -9.79 0.88
CA LEU A 59 14.94 -10.45 0.79
C LEU A 59 15.92 -9.71 -0.11
N ASN A 60 15.41 -9.01 -1.12
CA ASN A 60 16.23 -8.40 -2.16
C ASN A 60 16.16 -6.87 -2.21
N ALA A 61 15.30 -6.23 -1.39
CA ALA A 61 15.00 -4.81 -1.47
C ALA A 61 14.74 -4.37 -2.93
N SER A 62 14.00 -5.22 -3.67
CA SER A 62 13.70 -5.00 -5.08
C SER A 62 12.78 -3.79 -5.28
N GLY A 63 11.97 -3.49 -4.25
CA GLY A 63 10.94 -2.48 -4.30
C GLY A 63 9.67 -2.95 -5.00
N ASP A 64 9.53 -4.26 -5.30
CA ASP A 64 8.29 -4.83 -5.78
C ASP A 64 7.20 -4.56 -4.74
N SER A 65 6.20 -3.76 -5.12
CA SER A 65 5.18 -3.32 -4.17
C SER A 65 3.98 -2.72 -4.90
N PHE A 66 2.85 -2.64 -4.20
CA PHE A 66 1.66 -1.97 -4.71
C PHE A 66 1.95 -0.53 -5.16
N ASN A 67 2.66 0.26 -4.36
CA ASN A 67 2.91 1.66 -4.66
C ASN A 67 3.88 1.85 -5.83
N ARG A 68 4.89 0.98 -5.99
CA ARG A 68 5.81 1.09 -7.11
C ARG A 68 5.14 0.81 -8.44
N ILE A 69 4.45 -0.34 -8.58
CA ILE A 69 3.76 -0.67 -9.84
C ILE A 69 2.71 0.36 -10.17
N GLY A 70 1.98 0.84 -9.15
CA GLY A 70 1.00 1.90 -9.30
C GLY A 70 1.63 3.22 -9.77
N SER A 71 2.76 3.65 -9.20
CA SER A 71 3.47 4.87 -9.64
C SER A 71 3.96 4.78 -11.08
N ILE A 72 4.39 3.60 -11.53
CA ILE A 72 4.76 3.36 -12.94
C ILE A 72 3.52 3.50 -13.84
N HIS A 73 2.44 2.81 -13.53
CA HIS A 73 1.23 2.80 -14.35
C HIS A 73 0.44 4.12 -14.29
N ALA A 74 0.62 4.90 -13.22
CA ALA A 74 0.07 6.26 -13.12
C ALA A 74 0.94 7.34 -13.79
N GLY A 75 2.03 6.96 -14.46
CA GLY A 75 2.90 7.89 -15.16
C GLY A 75 3.67 8.85 -14.24
N VAL A 76 4.04 8.38 -13.05
CA VAL A 76 4.79 9.15 -12.03
C VAL A 76 6.25 8.72 -11.98
N LEU A 77 6.51 7.40 -11.94
CA LEU A 77 7.83 6.81 -11.81
C LEU A 77 8.36 6.30 -13.15
N ALA A 78 9.62 6.60 -13.44
CA ALA A 78 10.38 6.03 -14.55
C ALA A 78 11.78 5.62 -14.08
N ASP A 79 12.52 4.87 -14.89
CA ASP A 79 13.90 4.47 -14.59
C ASP A 79 14.90 5.23 -15.46
N ALA A 80 16.05 5.57 -14.87
CA ALA A 80 17.15 6.22 -15.57
C ALA A 80 17.63 5.40 -16.78
N GLY A 81 17.95 6.05 -17.89
CA GLY A 81 18.26 5.41 -19.17
C GLY A 81 19.50 4.52 -19.17
N ASP A 82 20.36 4.62 -18.18
CA ASP A 82 21.52 3.74 -17.93
C ASP A 82 21.26 2.69 -16.83
N ARG A 83 20.02 2.54 -16.36
CA ARG A 83 19.57 1.64 -15.29
C ARG A 83 18.32 0.89 -15.71
N VAL A 84 18.49 -0.15 -16.53
CA VAL A 84 17.37 -0.92 -17.11
C VAL A 84 16.99 -2.07 -16.17
N TRP A 85 16.25 -1.77 -15.09
CA TRP A 85 15.90 -2.77 -14.06
C TRP A 85 14.46 -3.27 -14.20
N TYR A 86 13.52 -2.40 -14.55
CA TYR A 86 12.07 -2.67 -14.57
C TYR A 86 11.47 -2.43 -15.96
N GLN A 87 12.23 -2.79 -17.02
CA GLN A 87 11.82 -2.58 -18.40
C GLN A 87 10.46 -3.21 -18.74
N PRO A 88 10.12 -4.44 -18.31
CA PRO A 88 8.80 -5.00 -18.61
C PRO A 88 7.65 -4.13 -18.15
N GLU A 89 7.67 -3.69 -16.88
CA GLU A 89 6.61 -2.84 -16.31
C GLU A 89 6.55 -1.47 -16.97
N GLN A 90 7.72 -0.90 -17.27
CA GLN A 90 7.83 0.38 -17.98
C GLN A 90 7.28 0.31 -19.41
N GLN A 91 7.27 -0.88 -20.03
CA GLN A 91 6.72 -1.16 -21.36
C GLN A 91 5.29 -1.67 -21.35
N TYR A 92 4.64 -1.76 -20.18
CA TYR A 92 3.34 -2.40 -20.05
C TYR A 92 3.35 -3.89 -20.41
N LEU A 93 4.48 -4.57 -20.28
CA LEU A 93 4.57 -6.02 -20.39
C LEU A 93 4.26 -6.65 -19.02
N ILE A 94 3.01 -7.04 -18.82
CA ILE A 94 2.56 -7.69 -17.59
C ILE A 94 2.53 -9.20 -17.78
N LEU A 95 3.24 -9.93 -16.94
CA LEU A 95 3.35 -11.38 -16.93
C LEU A 95 2.86 -11.94 -15.59
N ASN A 96 2.58 -13.24 -15.56
CA ASN A 96 2.21 -13.94 -14.29
C ASN A 96 3.33 -13.93 -13.23
N SER A 97 4.54 -13.56 -13.59
CA SER A 97 5.65 -13.32 -12.67
C SER A 97 5.80 -11.87 -12.23
N THR A 98 5.09 -10.93 -12.89
CA THR A 98 5.18 -9.51 -12.57
C THR A 98 4.64 -9.26 -11.17
N TYR A 99 5.52 -8.86 -10.26
CA TYR A 99 5.20 -8.51 -8.87
C TYR A 99 4.44 -9.63 -8.11
N SER A 100 4.74 -10.91 -8.39
CA SER A 100 4.08 -12.06 -7.75
C SER A 100 4.15 -12.02 -6.21
N ARG A 101 5.18 -11.39 -5.64
CA ARG A 101 5.34 -11.19 -4.20
C ARG A 101 4.23 -10.35 -3.57
N ILE A 102 3.58 -9.47 -4.33
CA ILE A 102 2.40 -8.74 -3.86
C ILE A 102 1.31 -9.75 -3.44
N TRP A 103 0.96 -10.69 -4.30
CA TRP A 103 0.00 -11.74 -3.97
C TRP A 103 0.49 -12.64 -2.86
N GLU A 104 1.64 -13.28 -3.09
CA GLU A 104 2.18 -14.32 -2.21
C GLU A 104 2.35 -13.84 -0.78
N ASN A 105 2.99 -12.67 -0.58
CA ASN A 105 3.30 -12.16 0.75
C ASN A 105 2.11 -11.44 1.40
N THR A 106 1.18 -10.88 0.62
CA THR A 106 -0.07 -10.36 1.20
C THR A 106 -0.84 -11.48 1.88
N TYR A 107 -1.00 -12.65 1.24
CA TYR A 107 -1.68 -13.79 1.85
C TYR A 107 -0.87 -14.45 2.98
N THR A 108 0.41 -14.79 2.71
CA THR A 108 1.19 -15.65 3.59
C THR A 108 1.82 -14.94 4.79
N LEU A 109 2.01 -13.63 4.71
CA LEU A 109 2.59 -12.83 5.79
C LEU A 109 1.57 -11.87 6.38
N THR A 110 1.00 -10.98 5.58
CA THR A 110 0.20 -9.86 6.08
C THR A 110 -1.17 -10.33 6.57
N LEU A 111 -1.99 -10.88 5.68
CA LEU A 111 -3.33 -11.36 6.01
C LEU A 111 -3.29 -12.52 7.00
N PHE A 112 -2.31 -13.43 6.86
CA PHE A 112 -2.13 -14.53 7.80
C PHE A 112 -1.87 -14.04 9.23
N THR A 113 -1.04 -12.99 9.39
CA THR A 113 -0.72 -12.44 10.71
C THR A 113 -1.93 -11.72 11.33
N TYR A 114 -2.67 -10.94 10.54
CA TYR A 114 -3.92 -10.35 11.03
C TYR A 114 -5.00 -11.39 11.32
N ASN A 115 -5.08 -12.47 10.52
CA ASN A 115 -6.02 -13.57 10.80
C ASN A 115 -5.72 -14.27 12.13
N PHE A 116 -4.44 -14.41 12.50
CA PHE A 116 -4.07 -14.91 13.82
C PHE A 116 -4.62 -14.03 14.94
N ILE A 117 -4.50 -12.69 14.81
CA ILE A 117 -5.01 -11.73 15.80
C ILE A 117 -6.54 -11.81 15.87
N GLU A 118 -7.21 -11.80 14.73
CA GLU A 118 -8.67 -11.83 14.63
C GLU A 118 -9.29 -13.08 15.26
N THR A 119 -8.68 -14.24 15.04
CA THR A 119 -9.18 -15.55 15.50
C THR A 119 -8.68 -15.95 16.90
N PHE A 120 -7.99 -15.07 17.60
CA PHE A 120 -7.47 -15.36 18.94
C PHE A 120 -8.61 -15.48 19.97
N GLU A 121 -8.67 -16.61 20.69
CA GLU A 121 -9.85 -16.97 21.49
C GLU A 121 -9.91 -16.34 22.89
N ALA A 122 -8.80 -15.77 23.41
CA ALA A 122 -8.81 -15.19 24.74
C ALA A 122 -9.56 -13.84 24.82
N ASP A 123 -10.11 -13.52 25.99
CA ASP A 123 -10.77 -12.25 26.29
C ASP A 123 -9.77 -11.09 26.42
N GLY A 124 -10.26 -9.86 26.27
CA GLY A 124 -9.48 -8.63 26.45
C GLY A 124 -8.69 -8.18 25.22
N TYR A 125 -8.89 -8.84 24.07
CA TYR A 125 -8.23 -8.49 22.81
C TYR A 125 -9.19 -7.90 21.75
N ASP A 126 -10.38 -7.42 22.15
CA ASP A 126 -11.41 -6.95 21.22
C ASP A 126 -10.91 -5.83 20.30
N ASN A 127 -10.18 -4.85 20.84
CA ASN A 127 -9.58 -3.77 20.05
C ASN A 127 -8.51 -4.27 19.06
N TYR A 128 -7.70 -5.26 19.46
CA TYR A 128 -6.74 -5.89 18.55
C TYR A 128 -7.43 -6.62 17.39
N LYS A 129 -8.51 -7.35 17.70
CA LYS A 129 -9.32 -8.04 16.68
C LYS A 129 -10.00 -7.05 15.74
N ALA A 130 -10.50 -5.93 16.27
CA ALA A 130 -11.09 -4.87 15.45
C ALA A 130 -10.05 -4.25 14.49
N ILE A 131 -8.85 -3.94 14.99
CA ILE A 131 -7.74 -3.46 14.15
C ILE A 131 -7.38 -4.50 13.07
N ALA A 132 -7.29 -5.78 13.44
CA ALA A 132 -7.00 -6.85 12.49
C ALA A 132 -8.07 -6.93 11.38
N LYS A 133 -9.36 -6.81 11.70
CA LYS A 133 -10.44 -6.75 10.72
C LYS A 133 -10.31 -5.55 9.77
N ILE A 134 -10.02 -4.37 10.29
CA ILE A 134 -9.82 -3.15 9.50
C ILE A 134 -8.66 -3.33 8.53
N MET A 135 -7.52 -3.83 9.00
CA MET A 135 -6.33 -4.00 8.17
C MET A 135 -6.45 -5.17 7.18
N LYS A 136 -7.19 -6.24 7.53
CA LYS A 136 -7.56 -7.28 6.56
C LYS A 136 -8.41 -6.70 5.44
N ALA A 137 -9.45 -5.93 5.77
CA ALA A 137 -10.29 -5.27 4.77
C ALA A 137 -9.48 -4.33 3.87
N PHE A 138 -8.51 -3.58 4.42
CA PHE A 138 -7.59 -2.71 3.67
C PHE A 138 -6.82 -3.50 2.60
N HIS A 139 -6.14 -4.59 2.98
CA HIS A 139 -5.33 -5.38 2.05
C HIS A 139 -6.18 -6.21 1.08
N ILE A 140 -7.33 -6.73 1.51
CA ILE A 140 -8.25 -7.49 0.65
C ILE A 140 -8.84 -6.56 -0.43
N ALA A 141 -9.21 -5.31 -0.09
CA ALA A 141 -9.64 -4.34 -1.09
C ALA A 141 -8.56 -4.10 -2.15
N MET A 142 -7.29 -3.98 -1.75
CA MET A 142 -6.18 -3.82 -2.70
C MET A 142 -5.99 -5.06 -3.59
N LEU A 143 -6.16 -6.27 -3.05
CA LEU A 143 -6.09 -7.50 -3.85
C LEU A 143 -7.23 -7.56 -4.87
N VAL A 144 -8.47 -7.28 -4.46
CA VAL A 144 -9.63 -7.21 -5.37
C VAL A 144 -9.40 -6.16 -6.46
N ASP A 145 -8.98 -4.95 -6.08
CA ASP A 145 -8.69 -3.88 -7.04
C ASP A 145 -7.61 -4.26 -8.06
N THR A 146 -6.69 -5.16 -7.67
CA THR A 146 -5.55 -5.59 -8.50
C THR A 146 -5.88 -6.77 -9.40
N TYR A 147 -6.66 -7.75 -8.91
CA TYR A 147 -6.80 -9.07 -9.55
C TYR A 147 -8.24 -9.44 -9.93
N GLY A 148 -9.26 -8.75 -9.42
CA GLY A 148 -10.67 -9.16 -9.51
C GLY A 148 -11.02 -10.20 -8.47
N ASP A 149 -11.55 -11.37 -8.90
CA ASP A 149 -11.88 -12.48 -8.01
C ASP A 149 -10.65 -12.98 -7.24
N ILE A 150 -10.83 -13.28 -5.96
CA ILE A 150 -9.73 -13.74 -5.09
C ILE A 150 -10.21 -14.80 -4.08
N PRO A 151 -9.34 -15.66 -3.57
CA PRO A 151 -9.67 -16.47 -2.40
C PRO A 151 -9.92 -15.58 -1.18
N TYR A 152 -11.14 -15.63 -0.63
CA TYR A 152 -11.54 -14.87 0.55
C TYR A 152 -12.16 -15.76 1.63
N SER A 153 -13.28 -16.41 1.34
CA SER A 153 -14.03 -17.21 2.30
C SER A 153 -13.29 -18.45 2.79
N GLU A 154 -12.46 -19.04 1.94
CA GLU A 154 -11.67 -20.24 2.22
C GLU A 154 -10.16 -19.99 2.41
N ALA A 155 -9.71 -18.73 2.32
CA ALA A 155 -8.30 -18.36 2.23
C ALA A 155 -7.41 -18.85 3.38
N PHE A 156 -7.96 -19.04 4.59
CA PHE A 156 -7.19 -19.37 5.80
C PHE A 156 -7.47 -20.78 6.34
N GLY A 157 -7.96 -21.69 5.48
CA GLY A 157 -8.23 -23.09 5.82
C GLY A 157 -7.00 -23.92 6.18
N ARG A 158 -5.78 -23.41 5.91
CA ARG A 158 -4.48 -24.08 6.15
C ARG A 158 -4.42 -25.48 5.52
N GLY A 159 -3.86 -26.46 6.23
CA GLY A 159 -3.74 -27.83 5.74
C GLY A 159 -5.07 -28.56 5.50
N SER A 160 -6.20 -28.03 5.94
CA SER A 160 -7.52 -28.58 5.64
C SER A 160 -8.04 -28.17 4.26
N ASN A 161 -7.57 -27.03 3.73
CA ASN A 161 -7.85 -26.58 2.38
C ASN A 161 -6.64 -25.85 1.80
N THR A 162 -5.92 -26.49 0.89
CA THR A 162 -4.74 -25.96 0.20
C THR A 162 -5.05 -25.44 -1.21
N GLN A 163 -6.29 -25.59 -1.65
CA GLN A 163 -6.79 -25.11 -2.94
C GLN A 163 -8.11 -24.37 -2.72
N PRO A 164 -8.07 -23.16 -2.13
CA PRO A 164 -9.27 -22.40 -1.82
C PRO A 164 -10.02 -22.00 -3.09
N ALA A 165 -11.34 -21.96 -3.01
CA ALA A 165 -12.18 -21.38 -4.05
C ALA A 165 -11.92 -19.86 -4.19
N TYR A 166 -12.17 -19.34 -5.37
CA TYR A 166 -12.18 -17.91 -5.65
C TYR A 166 -13.60 -17.38 -5.43
N ASP A 167 -13.71 -16.30 -4.70
CA ASP A 167 -14.96 -15.59 -4.45
C ASP A 167 -15.11 -14.44 -5.44
N ASP A 168 -16.35 -14.12 -5.84
CA ASP A 168 -16.69 -13.00 -6.71
C ASP A 168 -16.22 -11.68 -6.10
N ASP A 169 -15.59 -10.83 -6.89
CA ASP A 169 -14.95 -9.61 -6.45
C ASP A 169 -15.92 -8.60 -5.83
N GLN A 170 -17.15 -8.49 -6.34
CA GLN A 170 -18.19 -7.65 -5.76
C GLN A 170 -18.69 -8.21 -4.44
N GLU A 171 -18.88 -9.52 -4.33
CA GLU A 171 -19.28 -10.18 -3.07
C GLU A 171 -18.22 -9.99 -2.00
N VAL A 172 -16.93 -10.09 -2.35
CA VAL A 172 -15.81 -9.82 -1.43
C VAL A 172 -15.85 -8.35 -0.97
N TYR A 173 -16.07 -7.40 -1.88
CA TYR A 173 -16.19 -5.97 -1.51
C TYR A 173 -17.32 -5.70 -0.54
N ASP A 174 -18.48 -6.31 -0.74
CA ASP A 174 -19.61 -6.20 0.17
C ASP A 174 -19.33 -6.85 1.53
N ALA A 175 -18.63 -7.98 1.54
CA ALA A 175 -18.22 -8.67 2.77
C ALA A 175 -17.26 -7.81 3.59
N ILE A 176 -16.18 -7.28 3.01
CA ILE A 176 -15.21 -6.46 3.73
C ILE A 176 -15.78 -5.11 4.17
N TYR A 177 -16.73 -4.52 3.43
CA TYR A 177 -17.48 -3.35 3.89
C TYR A 177 -18.23 -3.65 5.19
N ASN A 178 -18.89 -4.81 5.28
CA ASN A 178 -19.58 -5.27 6.48
C ASN A 178 -18.60 -5.61 7.64
N GLU A 179 -17.41 -6.15 7.31
CA GLU A 179 -16.36 -6.36 8.32
C GLU A 179 -15.86 -5.05 8.92
N LEU A 180 -15.77 -3.96 8.15
CA LEU A 180 -15.45 -2.63 8.68
C LEU A 180 -16.54 -2.12 9.63
N ASN A 181 -17.82 -2.35 9.34
CA ASN A 181 -18.92 -2.04 10.25
C ASN A 181 -18.83 -2.87 11.53
N THR A 182 -18.52 -4.14 11.41
CA THR A 182 -18.32 -5.05 12.55
C THR A 182 -17.18 -4.56 13.42
N ALA A 183 -16.04 -4.18 12.82
CA ALA A 183 -14.89 -3.65 13.55
C ALA A 183 -15.20 -2.36 14.30
N ILE A 184 -15.92 -1.41 13.69
CA ILE A 184 -16.40 -0.19 14.36
C ILE A 184 -17.28 -0.54 15.56
N SER A 185 -18.24 -1.46 15.37
CA SER A 185 -19.10 -1.92 16.47
C SER A 185 -18.32 -2.62 17.61
N MET A 186 -17.28 -3.39 17.27
CA MET A 186 -16.40 -4.00 18.27
C MET A 186 -15.69 -2.95 19.10
N ILE A 187 -15.16 -1.89 18.47
CA ILE A 187 -14.50 -0.77 19.14
C ILE A 187 -15.47 -0.08 20.11
N ASP A 188 -16.69 0.21 19.65
CA ASP A 188 -17.70 0.91 20.47
C ASP A 188 -18.16 0.10 21.68
N ASN A 189 -18.06 -1.23 21.63
CA ASN A 189 -18.49 -2.14 22.70
C ASN A 189 -17.32 -2.78 23.48
N ALA A 190 -16.06 -2.50 23.08
CA ALA A 190 -14.90 -3.10 23.72
C ALA A 190 -14.78 -2.67 25.19
N PRO A 191 -14.54 -3.60 26.12
CA PRO A 191 -14.15 -3.23 27.46
C PRO A 191 -12.81 -2.50 27.46
N PRO A 192 -12.48 -1.72 28.51
CA PRO A 192 -11.17 -1.10 28.63
C PRO A 192 -10.07 -2.17 28.44
N GLY A 193 -9.26 -2.00 27.40
CA GLY A 193 -8.30 -3.00 26.96
C GLY A 193 -6.84 -2.64 27.30
N THR A 194 -5.94 -3.54 26.88
CA THR A 194 -4.49 -3.42 27.09
C THR A 194 -3.78 -2.74 25.92
N LEU A 195 -4.51 -2.26 24.92
CA LEU A 195 -3.94 -1.60 23.74
C LEU A 195 -3.24 -0.30 24.16
N THR A 196 -1.98 -0.17 23.76
CA THR A 196 -1.12 0.98 24.10
C THR A 196 -0.32 1.42 22.87
N ALA A 197 0.27 2.60 22.94
CA ALA A 197 1.14 3.11 21.89
C ALA A 197 2.32 2.16 21.55
N SER A 198 2.80 1.39 22.52
CA SER A 198 3.88 0.42 22.30
C SER A 198 3.43 -0.85 21.57
N THR A 199 2.13 -1.14 21.52
CA THR A 199 1.54 -2.32 20.89
C THR A 199 0.76 -1.99 19.61
N ASP A 200 0.61 -0.69 19.30
CA ASP A 200 0.01 -0.19 18.06
C ASP A 200 0.95 0.83 17.41
N ALA A 201 1.72 0.38 16.43
CA ALA A 201 2.73 1.19 15.73
C ALA A 201 2.12 2.13 14.67
N MET A 202 0.79 2.16 14.51
CA MET A 202 0.09 3.03 13.55
C MET A 202 -0.56 4.23 14.23
N LEU A 203 -1.55 3.98 15.08
CA LEU A 203 -2.37 5.04 15.69
C LEU A 203 -2.20 5.10 17.22
N GLY A 204 -1.21 4.40 17.77
CA GLY A 204 -0.84 4.52 19.18
C GLY A 204 -1.94 4.09 20.17
N GLY A 205 -2.86 3.25 19.75
CA GLY A 205 -4.00 2.80 20.55
C GLY A 205 -5.20 3.75 20.52
N ASP A 206 -5.20 4.78 19.69
CA ASP A 206 -6.35 5.69 19.53
C ASP A 206 -7.45 5.01 18.70
N MET A 207 -8.46 4.50 19.39
CA MET A 207 -9.55 3.76 18.77
C MET A 207 -10.54 4.67 18.02
N ASP A 208 -10.60 5.97 18.32
CA ASP A 208 -11.41 6.91 17.56
C ASP A 208 -10.75 7.19 16.21
N GLU A 209 -9.43 7.31 16.14
CA GLU A 209 -8.69 7.39 14.88
C GLU A 209 -8.80 6.08 14.05
N TRP A 210 -8.81 4.91 14.70
CA TRP A 210 -9.08 3.64 14.00
C TRP A 210 -10.47 3.59 13.38
N LYS A 211 -11.50 4.14 14.06
CA LYS A 211 -12.85 4.27 13.47
C LYS A 211 -12.86 5.22 12.28
N LYS A 212 -12.16 6.36 12.36
CA LYS A 212 -12.02 7.29 11.23
C LYS A 212 -11.28 6.66 10.06
N PHE A 213 -10.22 5.88 10.31
CA PHE A 213 -9.49 5.14 9.28
C PHE A 213 -10.42 4.15 8.57
N ALA A 214 -11.18 3.33 9.32
CA ALA A 214 -12.16 2.41 8.77
C ALA A 214 -13.23 3.14 7.94
N ASN A 215 -13.72 4.29 8.42
CA ASN A 215 -14.73 5.09 7.73
C ASN A 215 -14.17 5.72 6.44
N THR A 216 -12.91 6.13 6.44
CA THR A 216 -12.20 6.63 5.23
C THR A 216 -12.01 5.52 4.21
N LEU A 217 -11.65 4.32 4.65
CA LEU A 217 -11.56 3.14 3.78
C LEU A 217 -12.92 2.80 3.16
N LYS A 218 -14.00 2.84 3.93
CA LYS A 218 -15.37 2.68 3.40
C LYS A 218 -15.69 3.73 2.33
N LEU A 219 -15.34 5.01 2.55
CA LEU A 219 -15.53 6.07 1.55
C LEU A 219 -14.75 5.77 0.26
N ARG A 220 -13.49 5.36 0.36
CA ARG A 220 -12.66 4.95 -0.78
C ARG A 220 -13.34 3.83 -1.57
N MET A 221 -13.78 2.77 -0.90
CA MET A 221 -14.47 1.63 -1.51
C MET A 221 -15.78 2.04 -2.20
N LEU A 222 -16.54 2.97 -1.63
CA LEU A 222 -17.77 3.47 -2.25
C LEU A 222 -17.48 4.32 -3.50
N LEU A 223 -16.43 5.14 -3.48
CA LEU A 223 -16.02 5.94 -4.64
C LEU A 223 -15.49 5.06 -5.79
N ARG A 224 -14.88 3.90 -5.52
CA ARG A 224 -14.56 2.91 -6.56
C ARG A 224 -15.80 2.52 -7.35
N GLN A 225 -16.95 2.38 -6.68
CA GLN A 225 -18.19 1.83 -7.24
C GLN A 225 -19.11 2.87 -7.87
N VAL A 226 -18.77 4.16 -7.91
CA VAL A 226 -19.69 5.23 -8.38
C VAL A 226 -20.15 5.08 -9.82
N ASN A 227 -19.41 4.36 -10.66
CA ASN A 227 -19.74 4.15 -12.06
C ASN A 227 -20.46 2.82 -12.34
N THR A 228 -20.64 1.94 -11.35
CA THR A 228 -21.27 0.61 -11.54
C THR A 228 -22.79 0.67 -11.74
N GLY A 229 -23.42 1.81 -11.53
CA GLY A 229 -24.86 1.94 -11.51
C GLY A 229 -25.53 1.36 -10.25
N ALA A 230 -24.77 0.82 -9.30
CA ALA A 230 -25.30 0.31 -8.04
C ALA A 230 -25.90 1.43 -7.17
N SER A 231 -26.97 1.10 -6.44
CA SER A 231 -27.58 2.05 -5.50
C SER A 231 -26.79 2.07 -4.19
N LEU A 232 -25.85 3.01 -4.06
CA LEU A 232 -24.99 3.17 -2.89
C LEU A 232 -25.51 4.21 -1.87
N ALA A 233 -26.67 4.83 -2.13
CA ALA A 233 -27.20 5.92 -1.30
C ALA A 233 -27.35 5.55 0.18
N ALA A 234 -27.77 4.33 0.49
CA ALA A 234 -27.90 3.86 1.86
C ALA A 234 -26.54 3.74 2.57
N LYS A 235 -25.51 3.24 1.87
CA LYS A 235 -24.14 3.13 2.40
C LYS A 235 -23.52 4.51 2.65
N TYR A 236 -23.72 5.49 1.75
CA TYR A 236 -23.29 6.88 1.98
C TYR A 236 -24.03 7.54 3.15
N SER A 237 -25.34 7.29 3.27
CA SER A 237 -26.14 7.80 4.39
C SER A 237 -25.64 7.22 5.74
N GLU A 238 -25.37 5.94 5.80
CA GLU A 238 -24.79 5.27 6.97
C GLU A 238 -23.42 5.87 7.32
N LEU A 239 -22.53 6.02 6.33
CA LEU A 239 -21.18 6.55 6.49
C LEU A 239 -21.16 7.95 7.14
N ILE A 240 -22.16 8.76 6.89
CA ILE A 240 -22.28 10.11 7.46
C ILE A 240 -23.05 10.12 8.78
N SER A 241 -24.13 9.33 8.89
CA SER A 241 -25.01 9.34 10.07
C SER A 241 -24.39 8.70 11.30
N ASN A 242 -23.32 7.91 11.14
CA ASN A 242 -22.58 7.30 12.27
C ASN A 242 -21.81 8.32 13.13
N GLY A 243 -21.59 9.55 12.63
CA GLY A 243 -20.94 10.64 13.36
C GLY A 243 -19.42 10.46 13.58
N ILE A 244 -18.78 9.46 12.95
CA ILE A 244 -17.37 9.14 13.15
C ILE A 244 -16.45 10.17 12.43
N GLY A 245 -16.84 10.60 11.22
CA GLY A 245 -15.98 11.41 10.36
C GLY A 245 -14.91 10.60 9.62
N PHE A 246 -13.87 11.29 9.16
CA PHE A 246 -12.77 10.71 8.36
C PHE A 246 -11.43 11.11 8.96
N ILE A 247 -10.35 10.42 8.58
CA ILE A 247 -9.01 10.86 8.97
C ILE A 247 -8.74 12.26 8.41
N ASP A 248 -8.09 13.09 9.20
CA ASP A 248 -7.67 14.46 8.83
C ASP A 248 -6.15 14.63 8.85
N ALA A 249 -5.43 13.59 9.27
CA ALA A 249 -3.97 13.51 9.27
C ALA A 249 -3.52 12.20 8.60
N THR A 250 -2.28 12.17 8.13
CA THR A 250 -1.67 10.97 7.55
C THR A 250 -1.52 9.87 8.59
N VAL A 251 -2.01 8.68 8.26
CA VAL A 251 -1.82 7.47 9.05
C VAL A 251 -0.53 6.79 8.59
N SER A 252 0.38 6.58 9.52
CA SER A 252 1.71 6.04 9.27
C SER A 252 2.01 4.84 10.16
N VAL A 253 3.01 4.05 9.76
CA VAL A 253 3.59 2.97 10.58
C VAL A 253 5.01 3.34 10.95
N ASN A 254 5.36 3.24 12.25
CA ASN A 254 6.73 3.26 12.70
C ASN A 254 6.93 2.31 13.90
N PRO A 255 7.35 1.06 13.65
CA PRO A 255 7.62 0.10 14.72
C PRO A 255 8.99 0.31 15.39
N GLY A 256 9.64 1.46 15.18
CA GLY A 256 10.99 1.74 15.65
C GLY A 256 12.04 1.53 14.56
N TYR A 257 11.86 2.12 13.38
CA TYR A 257 12.87 2.07 12.33
C TYR A 257 14.20 2.64 12.79
N ALA A 258 15.31 2.05 12.33
CA ALA A 258 16.67 2.41 12.73
C ALA A 258 17.63 2.32 11.53
N ASN A 259 18.71 3.13 11.55
CA ASN A 259 19.73 3.07 10.49
C ASN A 259 20.63 1.83 10.63
N GLN A 260 20.03 0.65 10.53
CA GLN A 260 20.68 -0.65 10.59
C GLN A 260 20.14 -1.56 9.49
N ALA A 261 20.92 -2.57 9.12
CA ALA A 261 20.50 -3.55 8.12
C ALA A 261 19.17 -4.22 8.53
N ASN A 262 18.21 -4.26 7.61
CA ASN A 262 16.87 -4.80 7.77
C ASN A 262 15.98 -4.08 8.82
N GLN A 263 16.37 -2.88 9.28
CA GLN A 263 15.63 -2.09 10.24
C GLN A 263 15.28 -0.68 9.76
N GLN A 264 15.78 -0.27 8.60
CA GLN A 264 15.41 1.02 8.00
C GLN A 264 13.93 1.01 7.58
N ASN A 265 13.35 2.22 7.46
CA ASN A 265 12.06 2.40 6.81
C ASN A 265 12.05 1.69 5.43
N PRO A 266 11.01 0.91 5.05
CA PRO A 266 10.98 0.15 3.79
C PRO A 266 11.17 1.00 2.53
N PHE A 267 10.53 2.16 2.43
CA PHE A 267 10.71 3.07 1.30
C PHE A 267 12.16 3.58 1.21
N TYR A 268 12.73 3.94 2.35
CA TYR A 268 14.13 4.38 2.42
C TYR A 268 15.12 3.24 2.13
N THR A 269 14.82 2.00 2.56
CA THR A 269 15.61 0.81 2.21
C THR A 269 15.70 0.61 0.70
N VAL A 270 14.61 0.86 -0.01
CA VAL A 270 14.56 0.72 -1.47
C VAL A 270 15.20 1.91 -2.18
N PHE A 271 14.76 3.13 -1.89
CA PHE A 271 15.07 4.32 -2.68
C PHE A 271 16.12 5.26 -2.04
N GLY A 272 16.52 5.02 -0.80
CA GLY A 272 17.44 5.86 -0.05
C GLY A 272 18.89 5.38 -0.09
N LEU A 273 19.55 5.46 1.07
CA LEU A 273 20.92 5.05 1.28
C LEU A 273 20.96 3.78 2.13
N THR A 274 21.92 2.93 1.87
CA THR A 274 22.25 1.80 2.77
C THR A 274 22.69 2.32 4.14
N PRO A 275 22.70 1.48 5.20
CA PRO A 275 23.24 1.88 6.51
C PRO A 275 24.69 2.40 6.46
N GLY A 276 25.45 2.00 5.43
CA GLY A 276 26.81 2.49 5.17
C GLY A 276 26.90 3.82 4.41
N GLY A 277 25.73 4.46 4.10
CA GLY A 277 25.67 5.76 3.41
C GLY A 277 25.84 5.71 1.89
N ASN A 278 25.81 4.52 1.28
CA ASN A 278 25.89 4.39 -0.18
C ASN A 278 24.48 4.39 -0.81
N PRO A 279 24.26 5.03 -1.97
CA PRO A 279 23.01 4.94 -2.70
C PRO A 279 22.65 3.49 -3.02
N THR A 280 21.38 3.13 -2.85
CA THR A 280 20.86 1.84 -3.31
C THR A 280 20.81 1.80 -4.84
N ASN A 281 20.61 0.62 -5.42
CA ASN A 281 20.42 0.50 -6.87
C ASN A 281 19.19 1.26 -7.33
N ASN A 282 18.08 1.16 -6.56
CA ASN A 282 16.85 1.87 -6.88
C ASN A 282 16.98 3.39 -6.69
N ASN A 283 17.78 3.88 -5.74
CA ASN A 283 18.11 5.30 -5.64
C ASN A 283 18.75 5.83 -6.92
N GLN A 284 19.65 5.04 -7.52
CA GLN A 284 20.31 5.41 -8.76
C GLN A 284 19.39 5.29 -9.99
N ALA A 285 18.40 4.40 -9.96
CA ALA A 285 17.49 4.15 -11.07
C ALA A 285 16.23 5.02 -11.05
N ALA A 286 15.58 5.15 -9.90
CA ALA A 286 14.27 5.80 -9.78
C ALA A 286 14.32 7.30 -10.12
N ARG A 287 13.45 7.73 -11.03
CA ARG A 287 13.32 9.10 -11.53
C ARG A 287 11.83 9.46 -11.67
N GLY A 288 11.54 10.75 -11.76
CA GLY A 288 10.22 11.20 -12.18
C GLY A 288 9.95 10.88 -13.65
N ASN A 289 8.74 10.44 -13.97
CA ASN A 289 8.26 10.44 -15.35
C ASN A 289 8.27 11.88 -15.88
N GLU A 290 8.67 12.08 -17.15
CA GLU A 290 8.73 13.41 -17.75
C GLU A 290 7.39 14.14 -17.68
N PHE A 291 6.29 13.46 -17.98
CA PHE A 291 4.96 14.07 -17.92
C PHE A 291 4.64 14.62 -16.52
N PHE A 292 4.97 13.86 -15.47
CA PHE A 292 4.79 14.29 -14.08
C PHE A 292 5.66 15.50 -13.73
N VAL A 293 6.93 15.43 -14.08
CA VAL A 293 7.91 16.51 -13.80
C VAL A 293 7.55 17.79 -14.55
N GLU A 294 7.25 17.69 -15.85
CA GLU A 294 6.88 18.86 -16.66
C GLU A 294 5.54 19.47 -16.22
N PHE A 295 4.56 18.65 -15.79
CA PHE A 295 3.33 19.20 -15.21
C PHE A 295 3.60 20.06 -13.96
N LEU A 296 4.49 19.62 -13.07
CA LEU A 296 4.88 20.38 -11.88
C LEU A 296 5.64 21.68 -12.25
N LYS A 297 6.52 21.62 -13.25
CA LYS A 297 7.27 22.80 -13.75
C LYS A 297 6.35 23.81 -14.42
N ASP A 298 5.50 23.36 -15.33
CA ASP A 298 4.58 24.21 -16.10
C ASP A 298 3.53 24.89 -15.22
N SER A 299 3.29 24.31 -14.02
CA SER A 299 2.37 24.87 -13.03
C SER A 299 3.06 25.64 -11.90
N ASP A 300 4.38 25.85 -11.97
CA ASP A 300 5.16 26.47 -10.90
C ASP A 300 4.91 25.85 -9.53
N ASP A 301 4.75 24.51 -9.47
CA ASP A 301 4.38 23.79 -8.24
C ASP A 301 5.55 23.74 -7.25
N PRO A 302 5.43 24.37 -6.06
CA PRO A 302 6.50 24.35 -5.05
C PRO A 302 6.90 22.96 -4.56
N ARG A 303 6.04 21.94 -4.70
CA ARG A 303 6.36 20.54 -4.35
C ARG A 303 7.42 19.94 -5.27
N LEU A 304 7.68 20.52 -6.44
CA LEU A 304 8.69 20.07 -7.39
C LEU A 304 10.06 19.85 -6.73
N THR A 305 10.52 20.82 -5.94
CA THR A 305 11.84 20.78 -5.26
C THR A 305 11.86 19.90 -4.01
N GLN A 306 10.69 19.50 -3.52
CA GLN A 306 10.56 18.49 -2.46
C GLN A 306 10.55 17.08 -3.04
N LEU A 307 9.97 16.90 -4.22
CA LEU A 307 9.88 15.62 -4.90
C LEU A 307 11.16 15.23 -5.65
N PHE A 308 11.93 16.23 -6.12
CA PHE A 308 13.12 15.99 -6.94
C PHE A 308 14.30 16.88 -6.57
N VAL A 309 15.50 16.31 -6.67
CA VAL A 309 16.77 17.03 -6.58
C VAL A 309 17.23 17.38 -8.01
N PRO A 310 17.84 18.55 -8.25
CA PRO A 310 18.42 18.87 -9.56
C PRO A 310 19.40 17.81 -10.06
N ALA A 311 19.42 17.59 -11.38
CA ALA A 311 20.33 16.64 -12.02
C ALA A 311 21.79 17.06 -11.80
N ALA A 312 22.66 16.07 -11.57
CA ALA A 312 24.06 16.33 -11.25
C ALA A 312 24.85 16.96 -12.42
N SER A 313 24.39 16.73 -13.67
CA SER A 313 25.11 17.20 -14.87
C SER A 313 25.05 18.71 -15.08
N ASP A 314 23.96 19.38 -14.70
CA ASP A 314 23.73 20.79 -15.02
C ASP A 314 22.87 21.58 -14.00
N GLY A 315 22.36 20.91 -12.99
CA GLY A 315 21.57 21.57 -11.93
C GLY A 315 20.10 21.80 -12.27
N GLU A 316 19.58 21.24 -13.35
CA GLU A 316 18.19 21.35 -13.76
C GLU A 316 17.34 20.18 -13.26
N ILE A 317 16.04 20.41 -13.00
CA ILE A 317 15.11 19.30 -12.71
C ILE A 317 14.55 18.77 -14.02
N ARG A 318 14.75 17.44 -14.24
CA ARG A 318 14.29 16.69 -15.42
C ARG A 318 13.75 15.34 -15.08
N GLY A 319 12.60 15.03 -15.70
CA GLY A 319 12.05 13.69 -15.75
C GLY A 319 12.57 12.87 -16.95
N ILE A 320 11.99 11.69 -17.12
CA ILE A 320 12.30 10.73 -18.19
C ILE A 320 11.00 10.33 -18.89
N PRO A 321 10.92 10.38 -20.21
CA PRO A 321 9.84 9.70 -20.93
C PRO A 321 9.88 8.21 -20.56
N GLN A 322 8.78 7.65 -20.12
CA GLN A 322 8.72 6.28 -19.64
C GLN A 322 9.29 5.29 -20.69
N ASN A 323 10.15 4.37 -20.22
CA ASN A 323 10.86 3.38 -21.04
C ASN A 323 11.85 3.98 -22.06
N ASN A 324 12.39 5.19 -21.85
CA ASN A 324 13.39 5.78 -22.72
C ASN A 324 14.82 5.54 -22.21
N TYR A 325 15.39 4.40 -22.56
CA TYR A 325 16.73 3.97 -22.15
C TYR A 325 17.82 4.49 -23.10
N THR A 326 17.94 5.80 -23.22
CA THR A 326 19.00 6.44 -24.02
C THR A 326 19.97 7.20 -23.12
N ASN A 327 21.19 7.44 -23.60
CA ASN A 327 22.20 8.19 -22.87
C ASN A 327 21.79 9.64 -22.53
N ALA A 328 20.78 10.18 -23.22
CA ALA A 328 20.24 11.50 -22.90
C ALA A 328 19.55 11.53 -21.53
N PHE A 329 19.04 10.38 -21.07
CA PHE A 329 18.28 10.22 -19.83
C PHE A 329 19.03 9.37 -18.78
N ARG A 330 20.35 9.35 -18.83
CA ARG A 330 21.15 8.64 -17.82
C ARG A 330 21.01 9.25 -16.43
N SER A 331 21.39 8.50 -15.42
CA SER A 331 21.14 8.81 -14.00
C SER A 331 21.73 10.14 -13.51
N ASP A 332 22.85 10.62 -14.09
CA ASP A 332 23.43 11.92 -13.77
C ASP A 332 22.79 13.10 -14.55
N ALA A 333 22.08 12.81 -15.62
CA ALA A 333 21.39 13.82 -16.46
C ALA A 333 19.91 13.99 -16.09
N THR A 334 19.41 13.26 -15.13
CA THR A 334 18.01 13.26 -14.68
C THR A 334 17.90 13.36 -13.17
N SER A 335 16.77 13.84 -12.66
CA SER A 335 16.61 14.22 -11.27
C SER A 335 16.30 13.04 -10.37
N PRO A 336 17.11 12.77 -9.34
CA PRO A 336 16.79 11.79 -8.31
C PRO A 336 15.64 12.28 -7.41
N LEU A 337 15.07 11.35 -6.61
CA LEU A 337 14.04 11.64 -5.64
C LEU A 337 14.53 12.64 -4.59
N GLY A 338 13.65 13.53 -4.16
CA GLY A 338 13.94 14.67 -3.32
C GLY A 338 13.70 14.47 -1.82
N PRO A 339 14.00 15.50 -1.02
CA PRO A 339 13.98 15.44 0.45
C PRO A 339 12.58 15.30 1.05
N GLY A 340 11.51 15.65 0.33
CA GLY A 340 10.14 15.43 0.80
C GLY A 340 9.74 13.95 0.79
N LEU A 341 10.47 13.12 0.02
CA LEU A 341 10.27 11.66 -0.05
C LEU A 341 11.30 10.89 0.77
N LEU A 342 12.56 11.32 0.72
CA LEU A 342 13.70 10.65 1.35
C LEU A 342 14.24 11.53 2.49
N VAL A 343 13.52 11.57 3.61
CA VAL A 343 13.88 12.36 4.79
C VAL A 343 15.06 11.70 5.51
N ASP A 344 14.86 10.49 6.02
CA ASP A 344 15.92 9.66 6.61
C ASP A 344 15.45 8.20 6.76
N SER A 345 16.37 7.33 7.21
CA SER A 345 16.12 5.89 7.37
C SER A 345 15.15 5.52 8.51
N THR A 346 14.82 6.47 9.37
CA THR A 346 13.92 6.28 10.53
C THR A 346 12.57 6.95 10.35
N GLN A 347 12.35 7.58 9.18
CA GLN A 347 11.08 8.26 8.85
C GLN A 347 9.88 7.35 9.01
N ASP A 348 8.72 7.94 9.33
CA ASP A 348 7.45 7.24 9.33
C ASP A 348 7.12 6.75 7.92
N LEU A 349 6.44 5.60 7.82
CA LEU A 349 5.99 5.06 6.54
C LEU A 349 4.49 5.26 6.40
N GLN A 350 4.10 6.02 5.40
CA GLN A 350 2.70 6.40 5.18
C GLN A 350 1.87 5.21 4.69
N VAL A 351 0.70 5.00 5.30
CA VAL A 351 -0.29 3.97 4.93
C VAL A 351 -1.49 4.59 4.21
N MET A 352 -1.95 5.74 4.69
CA MET A 352 -3.01 6.52 4.06
C MET A 352 -2.75 7.99 4.33
N LEU A 353 -2.69 8.80 3.27
CA LEU A 353 -2.43 10.23 3.38
C LEU A 353 -3.66 10.99 3.89
N GLY A 354 -3.44 11.99 4.73
CA GLY A 354 -4.48 12.95 5.12
C GLY A 354 -5.00 13.73 3.92
N SER A 355 -4.10 14.11 3.00
CA SER A 355 -4.47 14.73 1.73
C SER A 355 -5.36 13.83 0.87
N GLU A 356 -5.10 12.52 0.81
CA GLU A 356 -5.95 11.57 0.11
C GLU A 356 -7.37 11.56 0.69
N SER A 357 -7.51 11.49 2.01
CA SER A 357 -8.83 11.54 2.68
C SER A 357 -9.61 12.80 2.29
N LEU A 358 -8.95 13.95 2.29
CA LEU A 358 -9.58 15.22 1.92
C LEU A 358 -9.99 15.25 0.43
N PHE A 359 -9.21 14.69 -0.48
CA PHE A 359 -9.58 14.58 -1.89
C PHE A 359 -10.72 13.58 -2.12
N LEU A 360 -10.77 12.46 -1.39
CA LEU A 360 -11.92 11.54 -1.40
C LEU A 360 -13.19 12.25 -0.94
N GLN A 361 -13.12 13.03 0.14
CA GLN A 361 -14.23 13.84 0.62
C GLN A 361 -14.63 14.92 -0.40
N ALA A 362 -13.65 15.60 -1.03
CA ALA A 362 -13.90 16.60 -2.07
C ALA A 362 -14.65 15.99 -3.27
N GLU A 363 -14.23 14.81 -3.75
CA GLU A 363 -14.92 14.09 -4.83
C GLU A 363 -16.35 13.69 -4.42
N ALA A 364 -16.51 13.10 -3.24
CA ALA A 364 -17.82 12.67 -2.75
C ALA A 364 -18.78 13.84 -2.56
N ALA A 365 -18.29 14.98 -2.05
CA ALA A 365 -19.08 16.20 -1.91
C ALA A 365 -19.41 16.83 -3.28
N PHE A 366 -18.45 16.86 -4.22
CA PHE A 366 -18.68 17.32 -5.59
C PHE A 366 -19.75 16.50 -6.31
N ARG A 367 -19.77 15.19 -6.09
CA ARG A 367 -20.82 14.30 -6.62
C ARG A 367 -22.15 14.37 -5.86
N GLY A 368 -22.24 15.15 -4.78
CA GLY A 368 -23.43 15.23 -3.93
C GLY A 368 -23.74 13.96 -3.12
N LEU A 369 -22.72 13.11 -2.89
CA LEU A 369 -22.83 11.84 -2.16
C LEU A 369 -22.70 12.01 -0.64
N ILE A 370 -21.97 13.02 -0.21
CA ILE A 370 -21.83 13.42 1.19
C ILE A 370 -22.02 14.93 1.34
N PRO A 371 -22.39 15.44 2.52
CA PRO A 371 -22.42 16.88 2.78
C PRO A 371 -20.99 17.46 2.82
N GLY A 372 -20.86 18.73 2.47
CA GLY A 372 -19.60 19.48 2.52
C GLY A 372 -19.47 20.45 1.34
N ASP A 373 -18.51 21.38 1.45
CA ASP A 373 -18.12 22.23 0.35
C ASP A 373 -16.91 21.63 -0.39
N PRO A 374 -17.10 21.14 -1.63
CA PRO A 374 -16.02 20.49 -2.37
C PRO A 374 -14.82 21.41 -2.61
N ALA A 375 -15.03 22.74 -2.76
CA ALA A 375 -13.95 23.70 -2.94
C ALA A 375 -13.06 23.80 -1.70
N SER A 376 -13.67 23.88 -0.52
CA SER A 376 -12.93 23.94 0.75
C SER A 376 -12.17 22.65 1.03
N LEU A 377 -12.78 21.48 0.79
CA LEU A 377 -12.14 20.18 0.94
C LEU A 377 -10.97 20.01 -0.03
N TYR A 378 -11.14 20.40 -1.28
CA TYR A 378 -10.09 20.41 -2.30
C TYR A 378 -8.86 21.23 -1.87
N LYS A 379 -9.09 22.47 -1.45
CA LYS A 379 -8.02 23.38 -0.97
C LYS A 379 -7.33 22.84 0.28
N SER A 380 -8.09 22.25 1.18
CA SER A 380 -7.53 21.57 2.36
C SER A 380 -6.66 20.37 1.98
N GLY A 381 -7.06 19.59 0.95
CA GLY A 381 -6.27 18.50 0.41
C GLY A 381 -4.93 18.97 -0.18
N ILE A 382 -4.92 20.07 -0.92
CA ILE A 382 -3.67 20.70 -1.41
C ILE A 382 -2.79 21.14 -0.24
N ALA A 383 -3.36 21.83 0.75
CA ALA A 383 -2.61 22.29 1.92
C ALA A 383 -1.99 21.15 2.71
N ALA A 384 -2.74 20.03 2.90
CA ALA A 384 -2.24 18.82 3.52
C ALA A 384 -1.08 18.20 2.74
N SER A 385 -1.21 18.07 1.40
CA SER A 385 -0.14 17.55 0.53
C SER A 385 1.14 18.40 0.59
N PHE A 386 1.01 19.73 0.65
CA PHE A 386 2.17 20.61 0.84
C PHE A 386 2.86 20.36 2.17
N SER A 387 2.09 20.22 3.25
CA SER A 387 2.61 19.93 4.59
C SER A 387 3.30 18.54 4.63
N GLU A 388 2.68 17.54 4.04
CA GLU A 388 3.20 16.15 3.98
C GLU A 388 4.55 16.07 3.28
N LEU A 389 4.76 16.88 2.24
CA LEU A 389 6.01 16.94 1.47
C LEU A 389 6.99 18.03 1.97
N GLY A 390 6.64 18.80 3.01
CA GLY A 390 7.49 19.90 3.50
C GLY A 390 7.55 21.11 2.56
N ALA A 391 6.58 21.26 1.66
CA ALA A 391 6.44 22.42 0.79
C ALA A 391 5.65 23.56 1.47
N THR A 392 5.78 24.78 0.96
CA THR A 392 5.04 25.96 1.43
C THR A 392 4.37 26.68 0.29
N GLY A 393 3.38 27.55 0.59
CA GLY A 393 2.73 28.37 -0.43
C GLY A 393 1.49 27.76 -1.08
N ALA A 394 0.86 26.74 -0.48
CA ALA A 394 -0.31 26.04 -1.03
C ALA A 394 -1.44 26.98 -1.47
N THR A 395 -1.77 28.02 -0.67
CA THR A 395 -2.84 28.97 -0.98
C THR A 395 -2.53 29.80 -2.22
N ALA A 396 -1.31 30.30 -2.36
CA ALA A 396 -0.89 31.06 -3.54
C ALA A 396 -0.84 30.16 -4.78
N TYR A 397 -0.30 28.96 -4.66
CA TYR A 397 -0.26 27.97 -5.75
C TYR A 397 -1.64 27.69 -6.35
N GLU A 398 -2.65 27.44 -5.51
CA GLU A 398 -4.02 27.16 -5.99
C GLU A 398 -4.66 28.44 -6.57
N ALA A 399 -4.57 29.57 -5.86
CA ALA A 399 -5.27 30.80 -6.23
C ALA A 399 -4.70 31.48 -7.46
N ASP A 400 -3.36 31.45 -7.62
CA ASP A 400 -2.65 32.20 -8.69
C ASP A 400 -2.48 31.37 -9.97
N SER A 401 -2.80 30.06 -9.94
CA SER A 401 -2.69 29.20 -11.11
C SER A 401 -3.69 29.57 -12.19
N PHE A 402 -3.21 29.64 -13.44
CA PHE A 402 -4.06 29.75 -14.63
C PHE A 402 -4.49 28.41 -15.21
N ASN A 403 -4.16 27.28 -14.54
CA ASN A 403 -4.48 25.95 -14.95
C ASN A 403 -5.80 25.49 -14.31
N ASN A 404 -6.79 25.08 -15.11
CA ASN A 404 -8.08 24.58 -14.64
C ASN A 404 -8.03 23.17 -14.00
N LYS A 405 -6.86 22.52 -13.97
CA LYS A 405 -6.59 21.31 -13.19
C LYS A 405 -6.03 21.63 -11.80
N ILE A 406 -5.91 22.91 -11.45
CA ILE A 406 -5.33 23.40 -10.19
C ILE A 406 -6.25 24.43 -9.54
N ASN A 407 -6.55 25.52 -10.23
CA ASN A 407 -7.41 26.59 -9.73
C ASN A 407 -8.87 26.15 -9.73
N TRP A 408 -9.48 26.04 -8.56
CA TRP A 408 -10.85 25.55 -8.41
C TRP A 408 -11.89 26.41 -9.16
N ALA A 409 -11.73 27.74 -9.15
CA ALA A 409 -12.68 28.62 -9.84
C ALA A 409 -12.64 28.39 -11.36
N LEU A 410 -11.45 28.17 -11.93
CA LEU A 410 -11.28 27.84 -13.34
C LEU A 410 -11.81 26.42 -13.64
N ALA A 411 -11.56 25.45 -12.77
CA ALA A 411 -12.10 24.12 -12.89
C ALA A 411 -13.62 24.14 -12.92
N SER A 412 -14.27 24.83 -11.98
CA SER A 412 -15.71 24.94 -11.89
C SER A 412 -16.34 25.67 -13.08
N SER A 413 -15.68 26.72 -13.59
CA SER A 413 -16.16 27.43 -14.77
C SER A 413 -16.06 26.64 -16.09
N SER A 414 -15.22 25.61 -16.12
CA SER A 414 -14.98 24.75 -17.30
C SER A 414 -15.52 23.33 -17.14
N GLY A 415 -16.09 22.96 -15.99
CA GLY A 415 -16.61 21.61 -15.72
C GLY A 415 -15.51 20.57 -15.52
N ASN A 416 -14.35 20.97 -15.00
CA ASN A 416 -13.18 20.11 -14.79
C ASN A 416 -12.89 19.80 -13.32
N GLU A 417 -13.87 19.98 -12.42
CA GLU A 417 -13.68 19.82 -10.97
C GLU A 417 -13.15 18.42 -10.63
N LEU A 418 -13.69 17.39 -11.24
CA LEU A 418 -13.24 16.01 -11.01
C LEU A 418 -11.78 15.83 -11.46
N GLU A 419 -11.42 16.33 -12.64
CA GLU A 419 -10.03 16.23 -13.09
C GLU A 419 -9.07 17.03 -12.19
N ALA A 420 -9.50 18.19 -11.68
CA ALA A 420 -8.70 18.96 -10.72
C ALA A 420 -8.47 18.18 -9.43
N ILE A 421 -9.52 17.58 -8.84
CA ILE A 421 -9.41 16.75 -7.63
C ILE A 421 -8.43 15.59 -7.86
N ILE A 422 -8.65 14.82 -8.92
CA ILE A 422 -7.82 13.64 -9.20
C ILE A 422 -6.38 14.04 -9.55
N THR A 423 -6.16 15.14 -10.27
CA THR A 423 -4.82 15.64 -10.56
C THR A 423 -4.06 16.02 -9.29
N GLN A 424 -4.71 16.71 -8.34
CA GLN A 424 -4.05 17.05 -7.08
C GLN A 424 -3.83 15.82 -6.19
N LYS A 425 -4.74 14.84 -6.19
CA LYS A 425 -4.54 13.56 -5.54
C LYS A 425 -3.38 12.78 -6.18
N TRP A 426 -3.24 12.81 -7.50
CA TRP A 426 -2.13 12.22 -8.26
C TRP A 426 -0.77 12.83 -7.89
N ILE A 427 -0.70 14.16 -7.70
CA ILE A 427 0.54 14.81 -7.26
C ILE A 427 0.86 14.43 -5.80
N ALA A 428 -0.13 14.47 -4.91
CA ALA A 428 0.05 14.16 -3.51
C ALA A 428 0.50 12.70 -3.29
N GLY A 429 -0.14 11.75 -3.99
CA GLY A 429 0.07 10.33 -3.81
C GLY A 429 1.20 9.73 -4.66
N GLY A 430 1.72 10.43 -5.66
CA GLY A 430 2.50 9.89 -6.77
C GLY A 430 3.51 8.81 -6.44
N PHE A 431 4.42 9.03 -5.49
CA PHE A 431 5.42 8.04 -5.05
C PHE A 431 5.03 7.32 -3.77
N ILE A 432 4.12 7.89 -2.98
CA ILE A 432 3.78 7.44 -1.63
C ILE A 432 2.56 6.53 -1.64
N SER A 433 1.52 6.89 -2.41
CA SER A 433 0.26 6.16 -2.56
C SER A 433 0.02 5.78 -4.02
N GLY A 434 1.08 5.31 -4.69
CA GLY A 434 1.10 5.03 -6.12
C GLY A 434 -0.01 4.09 -6.58
N PHE A 435 -0.35 3.10 -5.76
CA PHE A 435 -1.45 2.19 -6.03
C PHE A 435 -2.79 2.93 -6.17
N GLU A 436 -3.10 3.83 -5.23
CA GLU A 436 -4.36 4.56 -5.24
C GLU A 436 -4.48 5.52 -6.43
N VAL A 437 -3.37 6.17 -6.81
CA VAL A 437 -3.39 7.05 -7.99
C VAL A 437 -3.49 6.28 -9.31
N TRP A 438 -2.96 5.04 -9.37
CA TRP A 438 -3.20 4.15 -10.50
C TRP A 438 -4.67 3.74 -10.60
N MET A 439 -5.27 3.33 -9.48
CA MET A 439 -6.68 2.95 -9.45
C MET A 439 -7.61 4.14 -9.79
N ASP A 440 -7.26 5.36 -9.35
CA ASP A 440 -8.01 6.56 -9.76
C ASP A 440 -7.89 6.82 -11.28
N ARG A 441 -6.70 6.63 -11.86
CA ARG A 441 -6.51 6.70 -13.32
C ARG A 441 -7.37 5.66 -14.05
N VAL A 442 -7.41 4.44 -13.55
CA VAL A 442 -8.27 3.36 -14.12
C VAL A 442 -9.74 3.75 -14.05
N ARG A 443 -10.19 4.28 -12.90
CA ARG A 443 -11.59 4.60 -12.63
C ARG A 443 -12.07 5.84 -13.40
N THR A 444 -11.23 6.87 -13.53
CA THR A 444 -11.64 8.19 -14.02
C THR A 444 -11.01 8.59 -15.35
N GLY A 445 -9.91 7.97 -15.75
CA GLY A 445 -9.09 8.39 -16.88
C GLY A 445 -8.21 9.61 -16.59
N PHE A 446 -8.20 10.13 -15.35
CA PHE A 446 -7.46 11.33 -14.96
C PHE A 446 -6.20 11.01 -14.14
N PRO A 447 -5.17 11.90 -14.20
CA PRO A 447 -5.08 13.07 -15.06
C PRO A 447 -5.01 12.68 -16.55
N SER A 448 -5.68 13.45 -17.39
CA SER A 448 -5.68 13.22 -18.83
C SER A 448 -4.32 13.57 -19.47
N GLY A 449 -3.99 12.89 -20.57
CA GLY A 449 -2.81 13.23 -21.39
C GLY A 449 -1.52 12.51 -21.00
N ILE A 450 -1.51 11.58 -20.03
CA ILE A 450 -0.31 10.77 -19.72
C ILE A 450 0.06 9.94 -20.98
N PRO A 451 1.29 10.12 -21.51
CA PRO A 451 1.71 9.43 -22.73
C PRO A 451 1.80 7.90 -22.54
N ILE A 452 1.60 7.17 -23.62
CA ILE A 452 1.96 5.75 -23.67
C ILE A 452 3.49 5.64 -23.72
N PRO A 453 4.10 4.70 -22.99
CA PRO A 453 5.54 4.52 -22.95
C PRO A 453 6.15 4.26 -24.32
N VAL A 454 7.42 4.65 -24.50
CA VAL A 454 8.19 4.35 -25.71
C VAL A 454 8.29 2.84 -25.89
N GLY A 455 7.84 2.31 -27.03
CA GLY A 455 7.88 0.87 -27.33
C GLY A 455 6.98 0.01 -26.43
N ALA A 456 5.86 0.56 -25.94
CA ALA A 456 4.90 -0.17 -25.13
C ALA A 456 4.32 -1.38 -25.87
N PHE A 457 4.10 -2.48 -25.14
CA PHE A 457 3.46 -3.70 -25.68
C PHE A 457 1.96 -3.50 -25.92
N SER A 458 1.33 -2.53 -25.25
CA SER A 458 -0.06 -2.18 -25.44
C SER A 458 -0.22 -0.67 -25.63
N PRO A 459 -1.16 -0.21 -26.49
CA PRO A 459 -1.55 1.19 -26.58
C PRO A 459 -2.47 1.63 -25.43
N ILE A 460 -2.86 0.71 -24.55
CA ILE A 460 -3.70 0.93 -23.38
C ILE A 460 -2.84 0.70 -22.14
N PHE A 461 -2.97 1.53 -21.11
CA PHE A 461 -2.26 1.30 -19.85
C PHE A 461 -2.89 0.14 -19.06
N PRO A 462 -2.09 -0.63 -18.30
CA PRO A 462 -2.59 -1.74 -17.51
C PRO A 462 -3.61 -1.30 -16.45
N SER A 463 -4.67 -2.08 -16.28
CA SER A 463 -5.68 -1.91 -15.23
C SER A 463 -5.56 -2.93 -14.10
N ASN A 464 -4.95 -4.09 -14.38
CA ASN A 464 -4.86 -5.23 -13.48
C ASN A 464 -3.46 -5.88 -13.54
N LEU A 465 -3.14 -6.71 -12.55
CA LEU A 465 -2.08 -7.70 -12.63
C LEU A 465 -2.68 -9.09 -12.92
N LEU A 466 -1.80 -10.02 -13.34
CA LEU A 466 -2.19 -11.40 -13.59
C LEU A 466 -2.02 -12.25 -12.32
N TYR A 467 -2.84 -13.29 -12.15
CA TYR A 467 -2.62 -14.27 -11.09
C TYR A 467 -1.22 -14.87 -11.22
N PRO A 468 -0.48 -15.00 -10.10
CA PRO A 468 0.92 -15.44 -10.17
C PRO A 468 1.05 -16.89 -10.62
N THR A 469 2.19 -17.19 -11.23
CA THR A 469 2.51 -18.56 -11.68
C THR A 469 2.42 -19.59 -10.54
N SER A 470 2.76 -19.20 -9.30
CA SER A 470 2.64 -20.05 -8.11
C SER A 470 1.20 -20.48 -7.85
N GLU A 471 0.24 -19.56 -7.97
CA GLU A 471 -1.19 -19.83 -7.80
C GLU A 471 -1.72 -20.72 -8.92
N ILE A 472 -1.39 -20.41 -10.17
CA ILE A 472 -1.76 -21.25 -11.32
C ILE A 472 -1.23 -22.67 -11.17
N ALA A 473 -0.03 -22.84 -10.62
CA ALA A 473 0.57 -24.18 -10.46
C ALA A 473 -0.03 -24.97 -9.29
N THR A 474 -0.46 -24.32 -8.21
CA THR A 474 -0.89 -25.00 -6.97
C THR A 474 -2.40 -25.09 -6.81
N ASN A 475 -3.16 -24.18 -7.43
CA ASN A 475 -4.63 -24.06 -7.33
C ASN A 475 -5.32 -24.01 -8.69
N SER A 476 -4.75 -24.62 -9.72
CA SER A 476 -5.18 -24.52 -11.13
C SER A 476 -6.65 -24.86 -11.40
N ALA A 477 -7.29 -25.62 -10.51
CA ALA A 477 -8.71 -25.99 -10.66
C ALA A 477 -9.67 -24.84 -10.32
N ASN A 478 -9.22 -23.87 -9.54
CA ASN A 478 -10.05 -22.79 -9.02
C ASN A 478 -9.64 -21.40 -9.56
N VAL A 479 -8.41 -21.26 -10.09
CA VAL A 479 -7.96 -19.98 -10.67
C VAL A 479 -8.82 -19.63 -11.87
N PRO A 480 -9.51 -18.46 -11.87
CA PRO A 480 -10.31 -18.02 -13.00
C PRO A 480 -9.44 -17.78 -14.25
N ASP A 481 -10.02 -18.05 -15.42
CA ASP A 481 -9.41 -17.66 -16.69
C ASP A 481 -9.55 -16.15 -16.89
N GLN A 482 -8.43 -15.44 -16.85
CA GLN A 482 -8.42 -13.98 -17.05
C GLN A 482 -8.47 -13.57 -18.52
N GLY A 483 -8.34 -14.51 -19.48
CA GLY A 483 -8.31 -14.22 -20.92
C GLY A 483 -6.97 -13.67 -21.43
N ASP A 484 -6.88 -13.48 -22.75
CA ASP A 484 -5.62 -13.14 -23.43
C ASP A 484 -5.10 -11.72 -23.14
N ASN A 485 -5.99 -10.77 -22.79
CA ASN A 485 -5.66 -9.36 -22.54
C ASN A 485 -5.87 -8.95 -21.08
N ALA A 486 -5.80 -9.89 -20.17
CA ALA A 486 -6.21 -9.74 -18.77
C ALA A 486 -5.69 -8.48 -18.07
N ALA A 487 -4.44 -8.06 -18.32
CA ALA A 487 -3.88 -6.86 -17.70
C ALA A 487 -4.54 -5.54 -18.18
N PHE A 488 -5.35 -5.57 -19.26
CA PHE A 488 -5.90 -4.39 -19.92
C PHE A 488 -7.44 -4.38 -20.02
N ASP A 489 -8.09 -5.51 -19.75
CA ASP A 489 -9.52 -5.73 -20.02
C ASP A 489 -10.45 -5.29 -18.87
N ARG A 490 -9.91 -4.67 -17.83
CA ARG A 490 -10.68 -4.13 -16.69
C ARG A 490 -11.59 -5.19 -16.04
N HIS A 491 -11.00 -6.21 -15.43
CA HIS A 491 -11.72 -7.37 -14.89
C HIS A 491 -12.49 -7.10 -13.59
N THR A 492 -12.06 -6.15 -12.78
CA THR A 492 -12.74 -5.87 -11.50
C THR A 492 -14.11 -5.23 -11.75
N PHE A 493 -15.13 -5.66 -11.01
CA PHE A 493 -16.54 -5.27 -11.21
C PHE A 493 -16.78 -3.75 -11.31
N TRP A 494 -15.96 -2.93 -10.67
CA TRP A 494 -16.10 -1.47 -10.67
C TRP A 494 -15.36 -0.76 -11.82
N MET A 495 -14.55 -1.48 -12.60
CA MET A 495 -13.74 -0.94 -13.72
C MET A 495 -14.52 -0.84 -15.06
N GLN A 496 -15.82 -0.69 -15.03
CA GLN A 496 -16.68 -0.70 -16.23
C GLN A 496 -16.53 0.56 -17.09
#